data_7d5b739eccae6b1ea021f79219fb25d3
#
_entry.id   7d5b739eccae6b1ea021f79219fb25d3
#
_cell.length_a   1.000
_cell.length_b   1.000
_cell.length_c   1.000
_cell.angle_alpha   90.00
_cell.angle_beta   90.00
_cell.angle_gamma   90.00
#
_symmetry.space_group_name_H-M   'P 1'
#
loop_
_entity.id
_entity.type
_entity.pdbx_description
1 polymer ?
#
loop_
_entity_poly.entity_id
_entity_poly.type
_entity_poly.pdbx_seq_one_letter_code
_entity_poly.pdbx_strand_id
1 'polypeptide(L)'
;YDAVPGTLKAKLNVRGNEMMEELSKKLDFPFRRNGSLVLCFEEDGMPGLEELYRRGIENGVKELKLLSPEEVWAMEPAVSRNIVGALYAPTGGIVCPFGLNIALAENAAENGVEFYRDHKVTAIVEQRPVWTENPPAKEGRMYQVQVDGEIFEAPIVINAAGVYADEIHNMICEEKIRIVPRRGEYRLMDKNCGDLVNSTIFQQPSKMGKGILVTPTVHGNLLVGPTAEDIPDKQDVDTTAEGLAKVLNLGS
;
A
#
# COMPACT_ATOMS: atom_id res chain seq x y z
N TYR A 1 -2.60 9.95 7.41
CA TYR A 1 -3.19 10.28 8.72
C TYR A 1 -3.18 9.12 9.71
N ASP A 2 -3.29 7.89 9.26
CA ASP A 2 -3.47 6.69 10.08
C ASP A 2 -2.17 6.23 10.81
N ALA A 3 -1.02 6.40 10.19
CA ALA A 3 0.25 5.93 10.74
C ALA A 3 0.65 6.67 12.02
N VAL A 4 1.25 5.95 12.97
CA VAL A 4 1.73 6.53 14.22
C VAL A 4 2.80 7.59 13.93
N PRO A 5 2.65 8.80 14.46
CA PRO A 5 3.60 9.89 14.24
C PRO A 5 5.04 9.54 14.63
N GLY A 6 5.99 10.12 13.91
CA GLY A 6 7.42 9.87 14.13
C GLY A 6 7.96 8.57 13.53
N THR A 7 7.10 7.64 13.12
CA THR A 7 7.53 6.38 12.50
C THR A 7 7.98 6.56 11.05
N LEU A 8 8.84 5.65 10.58
CA LEU A 8 9.26 5.61 9.17
C LEU A 8 8.05 5.44 8.23
N LYS A 9 7.05 4.63 8.64
CA LYS A 9 5.79 4.45 7.90
C LYS A 9 5.06 5.77 7.68
N ALA A 10 4.94 6.61 8.72
CA ALA A 10 4.30 7.91 8.61
C ALA A 10 5.05 8.83 7.64
N LYS A 11 6.36 8.95 7.80
CA LYS A 11 7.22 9.79 6.93
C LYS A 11 7.14 9.36 5.46
N LEU A 12 7.24 8.07 5.18
CA LEU A 12 7.22 7.55 3.81
C LEU A 12 5.82 7.69 3.17
N ASN A 13 4.73 7.50 3.94
CA ASN A 13 3.38 7.67 3.43
C ASN A 13 3.11 9.12 3.00
N VAL A 14 3.47 10.10 3.84
CA VAL A 14 3.29 11.52 3.50
C VAL A 14 4.15 11.89 2.30
N ARG A 15 5.44 11.55 2.33
CA ARG A 15 6.36 11.84 1.23
C ARG A 15 5.94 11.17 -0.08
N GLY A 16 5.56 9.89 -0.04
CA GLY A 16 5.08 9.16 -1.22
C GLY A 16 3.82 9.79 -1.82
N ASN A 17 2.87 10.20 -0.97
CA ASN A 17 1.67 10.89 -1.42
C ASN A 17 2.00 12.23 -2.12
N GLU A 18 2.92 13.03 -1.58
CA GLU A 18 3.35 14.29 -2.19
C GLU A 18 4.00 14.09 -3.57
N MET A 19 4.76 13.01 -3.74
CA MET A 19 5.47 12.70 -4.98
C MET A 19 4.56 12.22 -6.11
N MET A 20 3.39 11.64 -5.79
CA MET A 20 2.56 10.90 -6.76
C MET A 20 2.15 11.72 -7.97
N GLU A 21 1.73 12.96 -7.76
CA GLU A 21 1.25 13.81 -8.85
C GLU A 21 2.37 14.19 -9.84
N GLU A 22 3.56 14.51 -9.33
CA GLU A 22 4.70 14.82 -10.16
C GLU A 22 5.19 13.58 -10.92
N LEU A 23 5.26 12.43 -10.23
CA LEU A 23 5.65 11.16 -10.84
C LEU A 23 4.67 10.74 -11.94
N SER A 24 3.36 10.88 -11.71
CA SER A 24 2.36 10.51 -12.72
C SER A 24 2.50 11.33 -13.99
N LYS A 25 2.81 12.62 -13.87
CA LYS A 25 3.07 13.51 -15.03
C LYS A 25 4.37 13.17 -15.75
N LYS A 26 5.42 12.81 -15.00
CA LYS A 26 6.75 12.49 -15.57
C LYS A 26 6.80 11.13 -16.24
N LEU A 27 6.10 10.15 -15.66
CA LEU A 27 6.16 8.75 -16.08
C LEU A 27 4.88 8.28 -16.80
N ASP A 28 3.92 9.20 -17.03
CA ASP A 28 2.69 8.99 -17.79
C ASP A 28 1.84 7.79 -17.31
N PHE A 29 1.57 7.71 -16.01
CA PHE A 29 0.63 6.74 -15.46
C PHE A 29 -0.63 7.41 -14.87
N PRO A 30 -1.80 6.74 -14.94
CA PRO A 30 -3.05 7.32 -14.44
C PRO A 30 -3.04 7.53 -12.92
N PHE A 31 -3.24 8.77 -12.48
CA PHE A 31 -3.39 9.19 -11.09
C PHE A 31 -4.46 10.26 -10.97
N ARG A 32 -5.25 10.24 -9.89
CA ARG A 32 -6.24 11.26 -9.60
C ARG A 32 -6.29 11.60 -8.11
N ARG A 33 -6.22 12.89 -7.78
CA ARG A 33 -6.55 13.40 -6.44
C ARG A 33 -8.07 13.40 -6.29
N ASN A 34 -8.61 12.44 -5.56
CA ASN A 34 -10.05 12.33 -5.36
C ASN A 34 -10.47 12.50 -3.89
N GLY A 35 -9.50 12.70 -2.99
CA GLY A 35 -9.74 12.76 -1.57
C GLY A 35 -10.11 11.43 -0.94
N SER A 36 -10.13 11.38 0.38
CA SER A 36 -10.63 10.23 1.13
C SER A 36 -11.48 10.66 2.32
N LEU A 37 -12.51 9.89 2.62
CA LEU A 37 -13.41 10.06 3.75
C LEU A 37 -13.30 8.84 4.67
N VAL A 38 -13.15 9.08 5.97
CA VAL A 38 -13.31 8.07 7.02
C VAL A 38 -14.62 8.36 7.72
N LEU A 39 -15.63 7.50 7.51
CA LEU A 39 -16.97 7.70 8.06
C LEU A 39 -17.07 7.18 9.50
N CYS A 40 -17.77 7.91 10.35
CA CYS A 40 -18.16 7.52 11.69
C CYS A 40 -19.68 7.33 11.73
N PHE A 41 -20.14 6.20 12.27
CA PHE A 41 -21.57 5.83 12.31
C PHE A 41 -22.16 5.96 13.72
N GLU A 42 -21.34 6.11 14.75
CA GLU A 42 -21.78 6.12 16.14
C GLU A 42 -21.08 7.26 16.89
N GLU A 43 -21.79 7.94 17.78
CA GLU A 43 -21.27 9.07 18.55
C GLU A 43 -20.04 8.71 19.41
N ASP A 44 -20.00 7.49 19.93
CA ASP A 44 -18.87 6.98 20.72
C ASP A 44 -17.62 6.72 19.86
N GLY A 45 -17.76 6.70 18.54
CA GLY A 45 -16.67 6.64 17.57
C GLY A 45 -15.98 7.97 17.31
N MET A 46 -16.63 9.10 17.61
CA MET A 46 -16.10 10.44 17.29
C MET A 46 -14.72 10.73 17.91
N PRO A 47 -14.42 10.34 19.17
CA PRO A 47 -13.07 10.51 19.73
C PRO A 47 -11.98 9.79 18.93
N GLY A 48 -12.30 8.65 18.30
CA GLY A 48 -11.37 7.92 17.42
C GLY A 48 -11.11 8.67 16.10
N LEU A 49 -12.12 9.37 15.59
CA LEU A 49 -12.00 10.20 14.40
C LEU A 49 -11.13 11.44 14.66
N GLU A 50 -11.33 12.09 15.83
CA GLU A 50 -10.50 13.20 16.30
C GLU A 50 -9.03 12.79 16.50
N GLU A 51 -8.80 11.59 17.02
CA GLU A 51 -7.43 11.05 17.16
C GLU A 51 -6.77 10.84 15.80
N LEU A 52 -7.50 10.32 14.79
CA LEU A 52 -6.99 10.22 13.43
C LEU A 52 -6.68 11.59 12.82
N TYR A 53 -7.54 12.57 13.07
CA TYR A 53 -7.30 13.96 12.66
C TYR A 53 -6.01 14.50 13.28
N ARG A 54 -5.87 14.38 14.61
CA ARG A 54 -4.68 14.84 15.34
C ARG A 54 -3.39 14.20 14.82
N ARG A 55 -3.40 12.87 14.61
CA ARG A 55 -2.26 12.13 14.02
C ARG A 55 -1.92 12.63 12.63
N GLY A 56 -2.94 12.89 11.82
CA GLY A 56 -2.74 13.40 10.48
C GLY A 56 -2.08 14.78 10.47
N ILE A 57 -2.50 15.68 11.33
CA ILE A 57 -1.87 17.01 11.50
C ILE A 57 -0.41 16.85 11.96
N GLU A 58 -0.15 16.00 12.96
CA GLU A 58 1.21 15.74 13.47
C GLU A 58 2.13 15.12 12.40
N ASN A 59 1.56 14.31 11.52
CA ASN A 59 2.28 13.73 10.36
C ASN A 59 2.48 14.73 9.19
N GLY A 60 1.92 15.94 9.29
CA GLY A 60 2.04 16.95 8.24
C GLY A 60 1.07 16.77 7.06
N VAL A 61 -0.01 15.99 7.22
CA VAL A 61 -1.05 15.87 6.19
C VAL A 61 -1.81 17.19 6.08
N LYS A 62 -1.86 17.76 4.88
CA LYS A 62 -2.44 19.08 4.62
C LYS A 62 -3.96 19.03 4.48
N GLU A 63 -4.61 20.10 4.89
CA GLU A 63 -6.03 20.38 4.62
C GLU A 63 -7.02 19.35 5.19
N LEU A 64 -6.61 18.57 6.20
CA LEU A 64 -7.51 17.66 6.90
C LEU A 64 -8.68 18.42 7.51
N LYS A 65 -9.89 17.86 7.45
CA LYS A 65 -11.11 18.43 8.01
C LYS A 65 -11.94 17.35 8.69
N LEU A 66 -12.53 17.72 9.84
CA LEU A 66 -13.67 16.99 10.38
C LEU A 66 -14.92 17.61 9.75
N LEU A 67 -15.78 16.78 9.20
CA LEU A 67 -16.99 17.19 8.48
C LEU A 67 -18.23 16.73 9.23
N SER A 68 -19.27 17.57 9.21
CA SER A 68 -20.62 17.20 9.64
C SER A 68 -21.26 16.24 8.62
N PRO A 69 -22.32 15.52 9.00
CA PRO A 69 -23.09 14.70 8.07
C PRO A 69 -23.57 15.46 6.84
N GLU A 70 -24.06 16.69 7.01
CA GLU A 70 -24.57 17.54 5.93
C GLU A 70 -23.49 17.89 4.92
N GLU A 71 -22.28 18.20 5.40
CA GLU A 71 -21.12 18.48 4.54
C GLU A 71 -20.71 17.23 3.75
N VAL A 72 -20.74 16.04 4.38
CA VAL A 72 -20.47 14.77 3.70
C VAL A 72 -21.49 14.50 2.62
N TRP A 73 -22.80 14.62 2.91
CA TRP A 73 -23.85 14.37 1.93
C TRP A 73 -23.87 15.36 0.77
N ALA A 74 -23.40 16.57 0.99
CA ALA A 74 -23.22 17.54 -0.09
C ALA A 74 -22.10 17.13 -1.07
N MET A 75 -21.07 16.43 -0.59
CA MET A 75 -19.95 15.92 -1.38
C MET A 75 -20.25 14.54 -2.00
N GLU A 76 -20.88 13.67 -1.23
CA GLU A 76 -21.12 12.25 -1.52
C GLU A 76 -22.58 11.88 -1.22
N PRO A 77 -23.50 12.21 -2.12
CA PRO A 77 -24.94 12.01 -1.90
C PRO A 77 -25.35 10.54 -1.65
N ALA A 78 -24.55 9.59 -2.15
CA ALA A 78 -24.79 8.14 -2.00
C ALA A 78 -24.40 7.58 -0.63
N VAL A 79 -23.70 8.36 0.22
CA VAL A 79 -23.32 7.92 1.57
C VAL A 79 -24.55 7.76 2.45
N SER A 80 -24.53 6.71 3.28
CA SER A 80 -25.59 6.41 4.27
C SER A 80 -25.98 7.61 5.09
N ARG A 81 -27.27 7.75 5.40
CA ARG A 81 -27.82 8.81 6.26
C ARG A 81 -27.58 8.58 7.76
N ASN A 82 -26.98 7.44 8.13
CA ASN A 82 -26.75 7.05 9.54
C ASN A 82 -25.36 7.49 10.05
N ILE A 83 -24.61 8.28 9.28
CA ILE A 83 -23.31 8.81 9.75
C ILE A 83 -23.51 9.95 10.74
N VAL A 84 -22.58 10.07 11.70
CA VAL A 84 -22.53 11.16 12.68
C VAL A 84 -21.40 12.17 12.39
N GLY A 85 -20.46 11.82 11.54
CA GLY A 85 -19.37 12.69 11.09
C GLY A 85 -18.37 11.94 10.20
N ALA A 86 -17.39 12.67 9.67
CA ALA A 86 -16.31 12.10 8.88
C ALA A 86 -15.00 12.88 9.03
N LEU A 87 -13.89 12.19 8.80
CA LEU A 87 -12.58 12.80 8.56
C LEU A 87 -12.34 12.86 7.05
N TYR A 88 -12.17 14.05 6.51
CA TYR A 88 -11.84 14.27 5.10
C TYR A 88 -10.36 14.61 4.90
N ALA A 89 -9.69 13.87 4.03
CA ALA A 89 -8.32 14.13 3.61
C ALA A 89 -8.30 14.44 2.10
N PRO A 90 -8.32 15.72 1.69
CA PRO A 90 -8.38 16.13 0.28
C PRO A 90 -7.14 15.71 -0.50
N THR A 91 -6.01 15.52 0.17
CA THR A 91 -4.76 15.04 -0.44
C THR A 91 -4.75 13.55 -0.75
N GLY A 92 -5.80 12.80 -0.40
CA GLY A 92 -5.99 11.43 -0.83
C GLY A 92 -6.02 11.31 -2.35
N GLY A 93 -5.59 10.18 -2.89
CA GLY A 93 -5.61 9.95 -4.33
C GLY A 93 -5.63 8.47 -4.68
N ILE A 94 -6.04 8.19 -5.91
CA ILE A 94 -6.08 6.85 -6.50
C ILE A 94 -5.12 6.77 -7.67
N VAL A 95 -4.55 5.58 -7.87
CA VAL A 95 -3.58 5.30 -8.93
C VAL A 95 -3.87 3.93 -9.54
N CYS A 96 -3.55 3.76 -10.83
CA CYS A 96 -3.48 2.42 -11.39
C CYS A 96 -2.19 1.73 -10.91
N PRO A 97 -2.25 0.69 -10.08
CA PRO A 97 -1.05 0.04 -9.55
C PRO A 97 -0.23 -0.65 -10.64
N PHE A 98 -0.89 -1.18 -11.66
CA PHE A 98 -0.21 -1.78 -12.82
C PHE A 98 0.53 -0.73 -13.64
N GLY A 99 -0.14 0.39 -13.97
CA GLY A 99 0.47 1.49 -14.72
C GLY A 99 1.66 2.09 -13.97
N LEU A 100 1.52 2.34 -12.67
CA LEU A 100 2.63 2.82 -11.83
C LEU A 100 3.82 1.86 -11.83
N ASN A 101 3.56 0.55 -11.66
CA ASN A 101 4.62 -0.45 -11.64
C ASN A 101 5.36 -0.55 -12.98
N ILE A 102 4.63 -0.57 -14.09
CA ILE A 102 5.19 -0.62 -15.45
C ILE A 102 6.02 0.64 -15.71
N ALA A 103 5.47 1.83 -15.45
CA ALA A 103 6.14 3.10 -15.70
C ALA A 103 7.44 3.24 -14.89
N LEU A 104 7.47 2.77 -13.64
CA LEU A 104 8.68 2.72 -12.83
C LEU A 104 9.73 1.75 -13.39
N ALA A 105 9.30 0.58 -13.88
CA ALA A 105 10.19 -0.42 -14.47
C ALA A 105 10.77 0.08 -15.79
N GLU A 106 9.96 0.67 -16.66
CA GLU A 106 10.42 1.28 -17.92
C GLU A 106 11.44 2.39 -17.67
N ASN A 107 11.12 3.30 -16.75
CA ASN A 107 12.06 4.37 -16.39
C ASN A 107 13.37 3.81 -15.80
N ALA A 108 13.32 2.77 -14.99
CA ALA A 108 14.51 2.12 -14.47
C ALA A 108 15.35 1.50 -15.59
N ALA A 109 14.72 0.81 -16.56
CA ALA A 109 15.39 0.22 -17.71
C ALA A 109 16.07 1.28 -18.59
N GLU A 110 15.41 2.41 -18.86
CA GLU A 110 15.97 3.55 -19.58
C GLU A 110 17.19 4.15 -18.88
N ASN A 111 17.26 4.02 -17.55
CA ASN A 111 18.41 4.45 -16.74
C ASN A 111 19.45 3.33 -16.51
N GLY A 112 19.40 2.25 -17.28
CA GLY A 112 20.40 1.19 -17.30
C GLY A 112 20.23 0.10 -16.25
N VAL A 113 19.06 -0.02 -15.63
CA VAL A 113 18.73 -1.15 -14.74
C VAL A 113 18.46 -2.39 -15.58
N GLU A 114 19.13 -3.47 -15.25
CA GLU A 114 18.92 -4.78 -15.86
C GLU A 114 17.85 -5.57 -15.08
N PHE A 115 16.88 -6.15 -15.79
CA PHE A 115 15.81 -6.95 -15.22
C PHE A 115 15.99 -8.42 -15.58
N TYR A 116 16.18 -9.25 -14.58
CA TYR A 116 16.28 -10.70 -14.73
C TYR A 116 14.97 -11.33 -14.28
N ARG A 117 14.12 -11.73 -15.23
CA ARG A 117 12.86 -12.42 -14.97
C ARG A 117 13.10 -13.94 -14.90
N ASP A 118 12.22 -14.63 -14.18
CA ASP A 118 12.30 -16.08 -13.96
C ASP A 118 13.61 -16.50 -13.26
N HIS A 119 14.21 -15.57 -12.51
CA HIS A 119 15.47 -15.75 -11.78
C HIS A 119 15.19 -15.76 -10.27
N LYS A 120 14.90 -16.93 -9.72
CA LYS A 120 14.62 -17.10 -8.30
C LYS A 120 15.91 -17.05 -7.49
N VAL A 121 15.99 -16.12 -6.54
CA VAL A 121 17.09 -16.09 -5.56
C VAL A 121 16.98 -17.30 -4.65
N THR A 122 18.04 -18.11 -4.60
CA THR A 122 18.13 -19.35 -3.83
C THR A 122 19.01 -19.24 -2.59
N ALA A 123 20.01 -18.36 -2.63
CA ALA A 123 20.85 -18.06 -1.46
C ALA A 123 21.46 -16.65 -1.56
N ILE A 124 21.77 -16.07 -0.40
CA ILE A 124 22.56 -14.85 -0.27
C ILE A 124 23.65 -15.10 0.75
N VAL A 125 24.90 -14.81 0.37
CA VAL A 125 26.07 -15.01 1.24
C VAL A 125 26.83 -13.69 1.35
N GLU A 126 27.09 -13.26 2.59
CA GLU A 126 27.98 -12.13 2.85
C GLU A 126 29.44 -12.61 2.75
N GLN A 127 30.17 -12.01 1.83
CA GLN A 127 31.62 -12.22 1.77
C GLN A 127 32.33 -11.20 2.64
N ARG A 128 33.01 -11.67 3.66
CA ARG A 128 33.92 -10.83 4.45
C ARG A 128 35.26 -10.79 3.75
N PRO A 129 35.92 -9.63 3.66
CA PRO A 129 37.26 -9.57 3.08
C PRO A 129 38.19 -10.50 3.85
N VAL A 130 38.84 -11.42 3.13
CA VAL A 130 39.92 -12.21 3.70
C VAL A 130 41.11 -11.25 3.83
N TRP A 131 41.56 -11.02 5.07
CA TRP A 131 42.77 -10.24 5.33
C TRP A 131 43.96 -10.98 4.72
N THR A 132 44.44 -10.53 3.57
CA THR A 132 45.74 -10.90 3.03
C THR A 132 46.74 -9.82 3.43
N GLU A 133 48.03 -10.16 3.54
CA GLU A 133 49.09 -9.26 3.99
C GLU A 133 49.24 -7.99 3.13
N ASN A 134 48.60 -7.90 1.99
CA ASN A 134 48.46 -6.68 1.20
C ASN A 134 47.06 -6.08 1.46
N PRO A 135 46.95 -4.77 1.76
CA PRO A 135 45.64 -4.16 2.01
C PRO A 135 44.73 -4.39 0.82
N PRO A 136 43.51 -4.94 1.03
CA PRO A 136 42.61 -5.18 -0.06
C PRO A 136 42.22 -3.83 -0.69
N ALA A 137 42.24 -3.76 -2.01
CA ALA A 137 41.91 -2.54 -2.76
C ALA A 137 40.46 -2.06 -2.61
N LYS A 138 39.61 -2.81 -1.88
CA LYS A 138 38.23 -2.45 -1.54
C LYS A 138 37.90 -2.87 -0.11
N GLU A 139 37.92 -1.93 0.82
CA GLU A 139 37.23 -2.04 2.09
C GLU A 139 35.73 -1.96 1.84
N GLY A 140 35.00 -3.09 1.92
CA GLY A 140 33.55 -3.09 1.78
C GLY A 140 32.96 -4.50 1.91
N ARG A 141 31.75 -4.57 2.44
CA ARG A 141 30.96 -5.81 2.39
C ARG A 141 30.60 -6.10 0.93
N MET A 142 30.68 -7.37 0.53
CA MET A 142 30.22 -7.86 -0.76
C MET A 142 29.24 -9.00 -0.53
N TYR A 143 28.15 -8.99 -1.26
CA TYR A 143 27.15 -10.04 -1.21
C TYR A 143 27.19 -10.85 -2.49
N GLN A 144 27.14 -12.17 -2.37
CA GLN A 144 26.88 -13.06 -3.47
C GLN A 144 25.43 -13.50 -3.42
N VAL A 145 24.68 -13.20 -4.48
CA VAL A 145 23.30 -13.60 -4.68
C VAL A 145 23.27 -14.76 -5.67
N GLN A 146 22.86 -15.95 -5.23
CA GLN A 146 22.77 -17.14 -6.04
C GLN A 146 21.38 -17.25 -6.68
N VAL A 147 21.36 -17.46 -7.99
CA VAL A 147 20.15 -17.52 -8.81
C VAL A 147 20.34 -18.61 -9.87
N ASP A 148 19.61 -19.72 -9.78
CA ASP A 148 19.59 -20.79 -10.81
C ASP A 148 20.97 -21.24 -11.31
N GLY A 149 21.96 -21.27 -10.41
CA GLY A 149 23.34 -21.67 -10.75
C GLY A 149 24.26 -20.52 -11.17
N GLU A 150 23.75 -19.33 -11.34
CA GLU A 150 24.53 -18.11 -11.56
C GLU A 150 24.78 -17.37 -10.22
N ILE A 151 25.82 -16.56 -10.19
CA ILE A 151 26.19 -15.75 -9.02
C ILE A 151 26.30 -14.30 -9.44
N PHE A 152 25.51 -13.45 -8.78
CA PHE A 152 25.59 -12.00 -8.89
C PHE A 152 26.30 -11.41 -7.67
N GLU A 153 27.20 -10.49 -7.88
CA GLU A 153 27.93 -9.83 -6.79
C GLU A 153 27.53 -8.35 -6.68
N ALA A 154 27.21 -7.93 -5.46
CA ALA A 154 26.83 -6.54 -5.20
C ALA A 154 27.27 -6.09 -3.80
N PRO A 155 27.68 -4.80 -3.63
CA PRO A 155 27.98 -4.26 -2.31
C PRO A 155 26.72 -4.00 -1.46
N ILE A 156 25.55 -3.91 -2.09
CA ILE A 156 24.25 -3.67 -1.43
C ILE A 156 23.22 -4.59 -2.07
N VAL A 157 22.42 -5.26 -1.24
CA VAL A 157 21.26 -6.04 -1.65
C VAL A 157 20.01 -5.45 -1.00
N ILE A 158 18.99 -5.14 -1.80
CA ILE A 158 17.71 -4.63 -1.32
C ILE A 158 16.66 -5.73 -1.46
N ASN A 159 16.15 -6.18 -0.30
CA ASN A 159 15.07 -7.16 -0.27
C ASN A 159 13.71 -6.45 -0.45
N ALA A 160 13.12 -6.59 -1.63
CA ALA A 160 11.80 -6.06 -1.97
C ALA A 160 10.84 -7.19 -2.43
N ALA A 161 10.99 -8.40 -1.89
CA ALA A 161 10.31 -9.62 -2.33
C ALA A 161 8.85 -9.76 -1.85
N GLY A 162 8.19 -8.68 -1.39
CA GLY A 162 6.78 -8.68 -0.99
C GLY A 162 6.50 -9.71 0.09
N VAL A 163 5.51 -10.58 -0.11
CA VAL A 163 5.13 -11.63 0.85
C VAL A 163 6.21 -12.69 1.08
N TYR A 164 7.22 -12.75 0.22
CA TYR A 164 8.37 -13.64 0.33
C TYR A 164 9.61 -12.98 0.94
N ALA A 165 9.50 -11.73 1.42
CA ALA A 165 10.64 -11.01 1.97
C ALA A 165 11.24 -11.68 3.21
N ASP A 166 10.45 -12.43 3.97
CA ASP A 166 10.94 -13.24 5.08
C ASP A 166 11.85 -14.40 4.63
N GLU A 167 11.55 -15.02 3.49
CA GLU A 167 12.39 -16.08 2.94
C GLU A 167 13.77 -15.55 2.55
N ILE A 168 13.81 -14.40 1.86
CA ILE A 168 15.06 -13.73 1.50
C ILE A 168 15.81 -13.25 2.75
N HIS A 169 15.11 -12.62 3.71
CA HIS A 169 15.71 -12.19 4.99
C HIS A 169 16.34 -13.37 5.73
N ASN A 170 15.64 -14.50 5.77
CA ASN A 170 16.07 -15.68 6.48
C ASN A 170 17.26 -16.41 5.84
N MET A 171 17.66 -16.08 4.61
CA MET A 171 18.87 -16.62 3.99
C MET A 171 20.13 -16.09 4.66
N ILE A 172 20.14 -14.84 5.12
CA ILE A 172 21.35 -14.16 5.58
C ILE A 172 21.31 -13.68 7.03
N CYS A 173 20.13 -13.33 7.57
CA CYS A 173 20.00 -12.82 8.93
C CYS A 173 19.92 -13.96 9.96
N GLU A 174 20.54 -13.78 11.13
CA GLU A 174 20.48 -14.74 12.25
C GLU A 174 19.07 -14.75 12.85
N GLU A 175 18.51 -13.56 13.12
CA GLU A 175 17.14 -13.41 13.59
C GLU A 175 16.17 -13.76 12.46
N LYS A 176 15.37 -14.80 12.67
CA LYS A 176 14.42 -15.26 11.66
C LYS A 176 13.07 -14.58 11.84
N ILE A 177 12.48 -14.17 10.74
CA ILE A 177 11.15 -13.58 10.70
C ILE A 177 10.20 -14.46 9.89
N ARG A 178 8.90 -14.29 10.09
CA ARG A 178 7.85 -14.96 9.31
C ARG A 178 6.77 -13.96 8.92
N ILE A 179 6.44 -13.94 7.63
CA ILE A 179 5.31 -13.18 7.09
C ILE A 179 4.12 -14.14 6.96
N VAL A 180 3.02 -13.81 7.63
CA VAL A 180 1.73 -14.45 7.42
C VAL A 180 1.00 -13.70 6.31
N PRO A 181 0.72 -14.34 5.17
CA PRO A 181 0.02 -13.67 4.09
C PRO A 181 -1.42 -13.35 4.47
N ARG A 182 -1.89 -12.17 4.06
CA ARG A 182 -3.26 -11.73 4.29
C ARG A 182 -3.92 -11.42 2.96
N ARG A 183 -4.94 -12.22 2.63
CA ARG A 183 -5.73 -12.06 1.40
C ARG A 183 -6.77 -10.97 1.56
N GLY A 184 -6.90 -10.13 0.55
CA GLY A 184 -7.93 -9.12 0.43
C GLY A 184 -8.72 -9.32 -0.86
N GLU A 185 -9.96 -9.75 -0.75
CA GLU A 185 -10.82 -9.99 -1.90
C GLU A 185 -11.68 -8.76 -2.18
N TYR A 186 -11.82 -8.42 -3.46
CA TYR A 186 -12.53 -7.24 -3.94
C TYR A 186 -13.64 -7.60 -4.92
N ARG A 187 -14.62 -6.72 -5.02
CA ARG A 187 -15.53 -6.64 -6.18
C ARG A 187 -15.18 -5.43 -7.02
N LEU A 188 -14.84 -5.67 -8.28
CA LEU A 188 -14.73 -4.63 -9.29
C LEU A 188 -16.07 -4.54 -10.01
N MET A 189 -16.76 -3.41 -9.81
CA MET A 189 -18.03 -3.14 -10.43
C MET A 189 -17.83 -2.51 -11.81
N ASP A 190 -18.87 -2.59 -12.64
CA ASP A 190 -18.89 -1.99 -13.98
C ASP A 190 -18.76 -0.46 -13.92
N LYS A 191 -18.39 0.14 -15.05
CA LYS A 191 -18.28 1.60 -15.21
C LYS A 191 -19.59 2.34 -14.96
N ASN A 192 -20.75 1.69 -15.14
CA ASN A 192 -22.05 2.26 -14.79
C ASN A 192 -22.17 2.63 -13.31
N CYS A 193 -21.34 2.04 -12.46
CA CYS A 193 -21.27 2.33 -11.03
C CYS A 193 -20.12 3.29 -10.67
N GLY A 194 -19.30 3.69 -11.63
CA GLY A 194 -18.07 4.45 -11.40
C GLY A 194 -18.26 5.80 -10.75
N ASP A 195 -19.40 6.43 -11.00
CA ASP A 195 -19.76 7.76 -10.52
C ASP A 195 -20.64 7.74 -9.26
N LEU A 196 -20.85 6.56 -8.64
CA LEU A 196 -21.64 6.47 -7.42
C LEU A 196 -20.98 7.20 -6.23
N VAL A 197 -19.65 7.25 -6.21
CA VAL A 197 -18.87 8.01 -5.23
C VAL A 197 -17.70 8.72 -5.93
N ASN A 198 -17.32 9.88 -5.43
CA ASN A 198 -16.19 10.65 -5.94
C ASN A 198 -14.91 10.38 -5.16
N SER A 199 -15.03 10.30 -3.85
CA SER A 199 -13.91 10.08 -2.93
C SER A 199 -13.68 8.60 -2.63
N THR A 200 -12.50 8.29 -2.09
CA THR A 200 -12.26 6.97 -1.48
C THR A 200 -12.87 6.96 -0.09
N ILE A 201 -13.86 6.12 0.13
CA ILE A 201 -14.65 6.07 1.36
C ILE A 201 -14.22 4.88 2.21
N PHE A 202 -13.86 5.13 3.46
CA PHE A 202 -13.51 4.14 4.46
C PHE A 202 -14.52 4.19 5.61
N GLN A 203 -14.72 3.07 6.25
CA GLN A 203 -15.30 3.03 7.59
C GLN A 203 -14.18 3.23 8.61
N GLN A 204 -14.51 3.80 9.75
CA GLN A 204 -13.57 3.94 10.86
C GLN A 204 -13.02 2.56 11.26
N PRO A 205 -11.70 2.41 11.51
CA PRO A 205 -11.13 1.15 11.95
C PRO A 205 -11.79 0.67 13.25
N SER A 206 -12.29 -0.54 13.26
CA SER A 206 -12.81 -1.23 14.44
C SER A 206 -11.78 -2.21 15.02
N LYS A 207 -12.11 -2.87 16.13
CA LYS A 207 -11.31 -3.98 16.67
C LYS A 207 -11.15 -5.15 15.68
N MET A 208 -12.04 -5.24 14.70
CA MET A 208 -12.03 -6.25 13.63
C MET A 208 -11.13 -5.86 12.44
N GLY A 209 -10.49 -4.70 12.48
CA GLY A 209 -9.64 -4.17 11.42
C GLY A 209 -10.25 -2.98 10.68
N LYS A 210 -9.62 -2.58 9.57
CA LYS A 210 -10.19 -1.57 8.68
C LYS A 210 -11.40 -2.16 7.98
N GLY A 211 -12.52 -1.43 7.99
CA GLY A 211 -13.72 -1.78 7.26
C GLY A 211 -13.46 -1.84 5.74
N ILE A 212 -14.46 -2.32 5.00
CA ILE A 212 -14.44 -2.31 3.55
C ILE A 212 -14.41 -0.86 3.06
N LEU A 213 -13.57 -0.60 2.06
CA LEU A 213 -13.56 0.66 1.34
C LEU A 213 -14.46 0.59 0.10
N VAL A 214 -15.00 1.74 -0.27
CA VAL A 214 -15.67 1.97 -1.55
C VAL A 214 -14.91 3.09 -2.24
N THR A 215 -14.40 2.83 -3.45
CA THR A 215 -13.56 3.81 -4.15
C THR A 215 -13.77 3.76 -5.66
N PRO A 216 -13.84 4.90 -6.33
CA PRO A 216 -13.73 4.92 -7.78
C PRO A 216 -12.32 4.47 -8.19
N THR A 217 -12.17 3.98 -9.41
CA THR A 217 -10.86 3.71 -10.01
C THR A 217 -10.49 4.82 -11.00
N VAL A 218 -9.21 4.91 -11.35
CA VAL A 218 -8.76 5.85 -12.40
C VAL A 218 -9.30 5.49 -13.79
N HIS A 219 -9.83 4.29 -13.95
CA HIS A 219 -10.41 3.79 -15.22
C HIS A 219 -11.93 3.88 -15.27
N GLY A 220 -12.57 4.48 -14.26
CA GLY A 220 -14.02 4.72 -14.23
C GLY A 220 -14.85 3.56 -13.71
N ASN A 221 -14.25 2.56 -13.08
CA ASN A 221 -14.95 1.50 -12.35
C ASN A 221 -15.15 1.88 -10.89
N LEU A 222 -16.01 1.15 -10.17
CA LEU A 222 -16.11 1.20 -8.73
C LEU A 222 -15.49 -0.06 -8.14
N LEU A 223 -14.64 0.10 -7.12
CA LEU A 223 -14.02 -0.99 -6.38
C LEU A 223 -14.55 -1.02 -4.96
N VAL A 224 -15.01 -2.20 -4.52
CA VAL A 224 -15.53 -2.46 -3.17
C VAL A 224 -14.73 -3.58 -2.52
N GLY A 225 -14.24 -3.37 -1.32
CA GLY A 225 -13.36 -4.29 -0.58
C GLY A 225 -12.23 -3.53 0.11
N PRO A 226 -11.19 -4.21 0.60
CA PRO A 226 -11.00 -5.65 0.59
C PRO A 226 -11.62 -6.36 1.81
N THR A 227 -11.70 -7.69 1.74
CA THR A 227 -11.68 -8.51 2.96
C THR A 227 -10.29 -8.48 3.60
N ALA A 228 -10.13 -9.04 4.80
CA ALA A 228 -8.83 -9.17 5.45
C ALA A 228 -8.77 -10.52 6.17
N GLU A 229 -8.18 -11.52 5.51
CA GLU A 229 -8.14 -12.89 5.99
C GLU A 229 -6.71 -13.43 5.95
N ASP A 230 -6.22 -13.89 7.10
CA ASP A 230 -4.92 -14.54 7.15
C ASP A 230 -5.04 -15.94 6.53
N ILE A 231 -4.17 -16.25 5.59
CA ILE A 231 -4.18 -17.51 4.85
C ILE A 231 -2.85 -18.24 5.05
N PRO A 232 -2.83 -19.58 4.96
CA PRO A 232 -1.61 -20.36 5.19
C PRO A 232 -0.63 -20.34 4.01
N ASP A 233 -1.14 -20.22 2.79
CA ASP A 233 -0.36 -20.31 1.55
C ASP A 233 -0.16 -18.92 0.93
N LYS A 234 1.10 -18.53 0.75
CA LYS A 234 1.49 -17.28 0.09
C LYS A 234 1.12 -17.22 -1.40
N GLN A 235 0.92 -18.38 -2.03
CA GLN A 235 0.55 -18.50 -3.44
C GLN A 235 -0.96 -18.49 -3.68
N ASP A 236 -1.77 -18.62 -2.63
CA ASP A 236 -3.23 -18.60 -2.75
C ASP A 236 -3.72 -17.17 -3.05
N VAL A 237 -4.13 -16.97 -4.29
CA VAL A 237 -4.70 -15.71 -4.82
C VAL A 237 -6.16 -15.88 -5.23
N ASP A 238 -6.80 -16.96 -4.82
CA ASP A 238 -8.17 -17.29 -5.20
C ASP A 238 -9.19 -16.31 -4.61
N THR A 239 -10.28 -16.12 -5.33
CA THR A 239 -11.47 -15.39 -4.87
C THR A 239 -12.51 -16.39 -4.41
N THR A 240 -12.99 -16.25 -3.16
CA THR A 240 -13.92 -17.19 -2.55
C THR A 240 -15.35 -16.66 -2.55
N ALA A 241 -16.32 -17.57 -2.57
CA ALA A 241 -17.74 -17.19 -2.48
C ALA A 241 -18.03 -16.50 -1.13
N GLU A 242 -17.38 -16.94 -0.04
CA GLU A 242 -17.53 -16.34 1.29
C GLU A 242 -16.95 -14.90 1.33
N GLY A 243 -15.75 -14.70 0.79
CA GLY A 243 -15.14 -13.38 0.72
C GLY A 243 -15.96 -12.40 -0.11
N LEU A 244 -16.48 -12.84 -1.26
CA LEU A 244 -17.37 -12.03 -2.08
C LEU A 244 -18.69 -11.69 -1.38
N ALA A 245 -19.26 -12.61 -0.59
CA ALA A 245 -20.46 -12.35 0.20
C ALA A 245 -20.19 -11.33 1.31
N LYS A 246 -19.05 -11.45 2.01
CA LYS A 246 -18.61 -10.46 3.03
C LYS A 246 -18.49 -9.05 2.43
N VAL A 247 -17.84 -8.94 1.26
CA VAL A 247 -17.68 -7.64 0.57
C VAL A 247 -19.05 -7.04 0.22
N LEU A 248 -20.01 -7.86 -0.25
CA LEU A 248 -21.34 -7.38 -0.61
C LEU A 248 -22.11 -6.86 0.60
N ASN A 249 -22.10 -7.62 1.70
CA ASN A 249 -22.87 -7.30 2.90
C ASN A 249 -22.34 -6.06 3.65
N LEU A 250 -21.04 -5.80 3.58
CA LEU A 250 -20.39 -4.68 4.29
C LEU A 250 -20.22 -3.44 3.43
N GLY A 251 -20.35 -3.56 2.11
CA GLY A 251 -20.23 -2.46 1.17
C GLY A 251 -21.56 -1.88 0.69
N SER A 252 -22.68 -2.38 1.20
CA SER A 252 -24.04 -1.95 0.84
C SER A 252 -24.62 -0.94 1.83
#